data_275281bfbdaee721ec60ce4a9ad262cf
#
_entry.id   275281bfbdaee721ec60ce4a9ad262cf
#
_cell.length_a   1.000
_cell.length_b   1.000
_cell.length_c   1.000
_cell.angle_alpha   90.00
_cell.angle_beta   90.00
_cell.angle_gamma   90.00
#
_symmetry.space_group_name_H-M   'P 1'
#
loop_
_entity.id
_entity.type
_entity.pdbx_description
1 polymer ?
#
loop_
_entity_poly.entity_id
_entity_poly.type
_entity_poly.pdbx_seq_one_letter_code
_entity_poly.pdbx_strand_id
1 'polypeptide(L)'
;MDCGLPFCHQACPLGNLIPDWNDLVYKGNWREALIALHATNNFPEFTGRICPAPCEASCVLSINSDPVTIEHIEKAIVDHGFENGWVVPEPPAKRTSKKVPVLGSGPSRLAAAQQLNRAGHTVTVFERDEVIGGLLALGIPDFKLEKHIVNNRVDIMEAEGIEFRTNCNVGIDITGDQLKQEFDAICLAGGSTCLLYTSPSPRDGLLSRMPSSA
;
A
#
# COMPACT_ATOMS: atom_id res chain seq x y z
N MET A 1 -12.70 13.51 -18.07
CA MET A 1 -11.90 12.66 -19.00
C MET A 1 -12.87 11.95 -19.94
N ASP A 2 -12.73 12.12 -21.24
CA ASP A 2 -13.71 11.66 -22.23
C ASP A 2 -13.09 10.62 -23.21
N CYS A 3 -12.45 9.60 -22.65
CA CYS A 3 -11.83 8.52 -23.42
C CYS A 3 -12.77 7.31 -23.66
N GLY A 4 -14.01 7.34 -23.16
CA GLY A 4 -15.00 6.29 -23.26
C GLY A 4 -14.74 5.11 -22.34
N LEU A 5 -13.80 4.21 -22.70
CA LEU A 5 -13.44 3.06 -21.86
C LEU A 5 -12.17 3.36 -21.07
N PRO A 6 -12.23 3.33 -19.71
CA PRO A 6 -11.09 3.66 -18.87
C PRO A 6 -10.14 2.45 -18.72
N PHE A 7 -9.33 2.16 -19.73
CA PHE A 7 -8.34 1.08 -19.67
C PHE A 7 -7.33 1.28 -18.54
N CYS A 8 -7.02 2.53 -18.18
CA CYS A 8 -6.18 2.85 -17.01
C CYS A 8 -6.77 2.30 -15.70
N HIS A 9 -8.07 2.41 -15.49
CA HIS A 9 -8.75 1.83 -14.33
C HIS A 9 -8.66 0.29 -14.34
N GLN A 10 -8.87 -0.34 -15.49
CA GLN A 10 -8.81 -1.81 -15.62
C GLN A 10 -7.38 -2.36 -15.42
N ALA A 11 -6.38 -1.60 -15.82
CA ALA A 11 -4.98 -2.00 -15.67
C ALA A 11 -4.41 -1.75 -14.28
N CYS A 12 -5.09 -0.96 -13.45
CA CYS A 12 -4.67 -0.70 -12.09
C CYS A 12 -5.02 -1.90 -11.18
N PRO A 13 -4.03 -2.57 -10.55
CA PRO A 13 -4.31 -3.70 -9.65
C PRO A 13 -5.16 -3.34 -8.42
N LEU A 14 -5.15 -2.07 -8.01
CA LEU A 14 -5.98 -1.54 -6.92
C LEU A 14 -7.39 -1.15 -7.39
N GLY A 15 -7.65 -1.10 -8.69
CA GLY A 15 -8.91 -0.60 -9.23
C GLY A 15 -9.14 0.87 -8.94
N ASN A 16 -8.09 1.69 -8.98
CA ASN A 16 -8.20 3.14 -8.77
C ASN A 16 -9.17 3.78 -9.76
N LEU A 17 -10.05 4.64 -9.27
CA LEU A 17 -11.02 5.39 -10.06
C LEU A 17 -10.34 6.58 -10.76
N ILE A 18 -9.37 6.25 -11.63
CA ILE A 18 -8.45 7.22 -12.24
C ILE A 18 -9.16 8.34 -13.01
N PRO A 19 -10.17 8.06 -13.87
CA PRO A 19 -10.88 9.13 -14.55
C PRO A 19 -11.59 10.10 -13.61
N ASP A 20 -12.14 9.59 -12.51
CA ASP A 20 -12.95 10.38 -11.58
C ASP A 20 -12.10 11.39 -10.82
N TRP A 21 -10.99 10.93 -10.19
CA TRP A 21 -10.14 11.87 -9.48
C TRP A 21 -9.32 12.78 -10.42
N ASN A 22 -9.02 12.37 -11.65
CA ASN A 22 -8.46 13.27 -12.67
C ASN A 22 -9.43 14.41 -13.04
N ASP A 23 -10.72 14.09 -13.20
CA ASP A 23 -11.74 15.10 -13.48
C ASP A 23 -11.93 16.07 -12.30
N LEU A 24 -11.85 15.55 -11.07
CA LEU A 24 -11.90 16.36 -9.86
C LEU A 24 -10.72 17.34 -9.78
N VAL A 25 -9.50 16.86 -10.08
CA VAL A 25 -8.31 17.73 -10.15
C VAL A 25 -8.46 18.79 -11.22
N TYR A 26 -8.94 18.41 -12.42
CA TYR A 26 -9.18 19.35 -13.50
C TYR A 26 -10.15 20.49 -13.12
N LYS A 27 -11.15 20.17 -12.29
CA LYS A 27 -12.14 21.13 -11.74
C LYS A 27 -11.63 21.89 -10.51
N GLY A 28 -10.42 21.63 -10.05
CA GLY A 28 -9.85 22.26 -8.85
C GLY A 28 -10.35 21.68 -7.52
N ASN A 29 -11.10 20.58 -7.55
CA ASN A 29 -11.68 19.92 -6.37
C ASN A 29 -10.69 18.92 -5.76
N TRP A 30 -9.59 19.44 -5.24
CA TRP A 30 -8.47 18.63 -4.73
C TRP A 30 -8.83 17.74 -3.54
N ARG A 31 -9.68 18.25 -2.64
CA ARG A 31 -10.09 17.49 -1.45
C ARG A 31 -10.94 16.28 -1.82
N GLU A 32 -11.88 16.47 -2.73
CA GLU A 32 -12.73 15.40 -3.26
C GLU A 32 -11.90 14.39 -4.06
N ALA A 33 -10.88 14.86 -4.80
CA ALA A 33 -9.93 13.99 -5.50
C ALA A 33 -9.15 13.11 -4.52
N LEU A 34 -8.70 13.66 -3.39
CA LEU A 34 -8.03 12.90 -2.34
C LEU A 34 -8.94 11.83 -1.73
N ILE A 35 -10.20 12.18 -1.44
CA ILE A 35 -11.18 11.23 -0.92
C ILE A 35 -11.42 10.08 -1.92
N ALA A 36 -11.61 10.40 -3.20
CA ALA A 36 -11.78 9.41 -4.26
C ALA A 36 -10.55 8.50 -4.42
N LEU A 37 -9.35 9.06 -4.29
CA LEU A 37 -8.10 8.33 -4.35
C LEU A 37 -7.93 7.38 -3.15
N HIS A 38 -8.17 7.87 -1.93
CA HIS A 38 -8.11 7.05 -0.72
C HIS A 38 -9.20 5.98 -0.62
N ALA A 39 -10.27 6.06 -1.40
CA ALA A 39 -11.30 5.04 -1.43
C ALA A 39 -10.78 3.67 -1.92
N THR A 40 -9.75 3.66 -2.75
CA THR A 40 -9.16 2.44 -3.33
C THR A 40 -7.68 2.26 -2.99
N ASN A 41 -6.97 3.32 -2.61
CA ASN A 41 -5.54 3.31 -2.33
C ASN A 41 -5.23 3.80 -0.91
N ASN A 42 -4.65 2.93 -0.09
CA ASN A 42 -4.26 3.28 1.28
C ASN A 42 -3.11 4.30 1.33
N PHE A 43 -2.15 4.19 0.41
CA PHE A 43 -0.87 4.89 0.47
C PHE A 43 -0.49 5.51 -0.88
N PRO A 44 -1.25 6.48 -1.38
CA PRO A 44 -0.94 7.11 -2.67
C PRO A 44 0.39 7.88 -2.66
N GLU A 45 0.90 8.26 -1.49
CA GLU A 45 2.23 8.85 -1.35
C GLU A 45 3.36 7.87 -1.71
N PHE A 46 3.14 6.56 -1.55
CA PHE A 46 4.09 5.54 -1.97
C PHE A 46 3.90 5.20 -3.44
N THR A 47 2.67 4.85 -3.82
CA THR A 47 2.39 4.42 -5.20
C THR A 47 2.61 5.53 -6.22
N GLY A 48 2.30 6.78 -5.91
CA GLY A 48 2.57 7.94 -6.75
C GLY A 48 4.07 8.29 -6.93
N ARG A 49 4.97 7.50 -6.31
CA ARG A 49 6.44 7.68 -6.42
C ARG A 49 7.18 6.45 -6.93
N ILE A 50 6.62 5.26 -6.72
CA ILE A 50 7.36 4.00 -6.96
C ILE A 50 6.55 2.96 -7.74
N CYS A 51 5.30 3.23 -8.08
CA CYS A 51 4.50 2.32 -8.88
C CYS A 51 5.05 2.27 -10.32
N PRO A 52 5.12 1.09 -10.96
CA PRO A 52 5.50 1.01 -12.37
C PRO A 52 4.42 1.55 -13.33
N ALA A 53 3.34 2.12 -12.79
CA ALA A 53 2.25 2.79 -13.50
C ALA A 53 1.69 2.02 -14.71
N PRO A 54 1.21 0.76 -14.56
CA PRO A 54 0.61 0.02 -15.66
C PRO A 54 -0.61 0.72 -16.26
N CYS A 55 -1.22 1.62 -15.49
CA CYS A 55 -2.32 2.47 -15.92
C CYS A 55 -1.90 3.45 -17.04
N GLU A 56 -0.68 3.99 -17.00
CA GLU A 56 -0.15 4.87 -18.03
C GLU A 56 0.12 4.10 -19.32
N ALA A 57 0.73 2.90 -19.20
CA ALA A 57 0.96 2.02 -20.35
C ALA A 57 -0.35 1.60 -21.05
N SER A 58 -1.44 1.54 -20.30
CA SER A 58 -2.77 1.17 -20.82
C SER A 58 -3.61 2.37 -21.24
N CYS A 59 -3.11 3.57 -21.12
CA CYS A 59 -3.84 4.78 -21.50
C CYS A 59 -4.09 4.81 -23.01
N VAL A 60 -5.34 4.96 -23.43
CA VAL A 60 -5.69 5.06 -24.88
C VAL A 60 -5.03 6.24 -25.57
N LEU A 61 -4.68 7.28 -24.83
CA LEU A 61 -3.97 8.43 -25.39
C LEU A 61 -2.59 8.01 -25.91
N SER A 62 -1.97 7.01 -25.31
CA SER A 62 -0.64 6.50 -25.70
C SER A 62 -0.58 5.84 -27.09
N ILE A 63 -1.73 5.64 -27.76
CA ILE A 63 -1.77 5.10 -29.11
C ILE A 63 -1.17 6.07 -30.12
N ASN A 64 -1.34 7.37 -29.91
CA ASN A 64 -0.92 8.41 -30.86
C ASN A 64 -0.35 9.68 -30.19
N SER A 65 -0.16 9.65 -28.87
CA SER A 65 0.40 10.74 -28.08
C SER A 65 1.03 10.18 -26.80
N ASP A 66 1.63 11.01 -25.96
CA ASP A 66 2.08 10.58 -24.63
C ASP A 66 0.86 10.28 -23.74
N PRO A 67 0.95 9.25 -22.88
CA PRO A 67 -0.12 8.93 -21.94
C PRO A 67 -0.33 10.06 -20.92
N VAL A 68 -1.49 10.05 -20.29
CA VAL A 68 -1.71 10.89 -19.10
C VAL A 68 -0.73 10.48 -18.01
N THR A 69 -0.06 11.45 -17.38
CA THR A 69 0.90 11.24 -16.28
C THR A 69 0.18 10.92 -14.97
N ILE A 70 -0.44 9.76 -14.93
CA ILE A 70 -1.38 9.34 -13.88
C ILE A 70 -0.68 9.26 -12.52
N GLU A 71 0.51 8.66 -12.48
CA GLU A 71 1.31 8.52 -11.27
C GLU A 71 1.66 9.90 -10.67
N HIS A 72 2.06 10.85 -11.52
CA HIS A 72 2.37 12.21 -11.06
C HIS A 72 1.15 12.95 -10.53
N ILE A 73 -0.02 12.74 -11.14
CA ILE A 73 -1.28 13.34 -10.66
C ILE A 73 -1.66 12.73 -9.31
N GLU A 74 -1.55 11.41 -9.16
CA GLU A 74 -1.77 10.70 -7.90
C GLU A 74 -0.88 11.27 -6.78
N LYS A 75 0.43 11.41 -7.07
CA LYS A 75 1.39 12.05 -6.17
C LYS A 75 0.96 13.47 -5.81
N ALA A 76 0.60 14.29 -6.80
CA ALA A 76 0.20 15.67 -6.59
C ALA A 76 -1.04 15.78 -5.69
N ILE A 77 -2.03 14.89 -5.86
CA ILE A 77 -3.23 14.87 -5.04
C ILE A 77 -2.88 14.62 -3.56
N VAL A 78 -2.07 13.60 -3.28
CA VAL A 78 -1.75 13.24 -1.90
C VAL A 78 -0.80 14.24 -1.26
N ASP A 79 0.18 14.76 -1.98
CA ASP A 79 1.09 15.79 -1.47
C ASP A 79 0.31 17.06 -1.11
N HIS A 80 -0.61 17.50 -1.97
CA HIS A 80 -1.52 18.61 -1.68
C HIS A 80 -2.39 18.33 -0.46
N GLY A 81 -2.82 17.07 -0.27
CA GLY A 81 -3.56 16.63 0.92
C GLY A 81 -2.75 16.75 2.21
N PHE A 82 -1.48 16.38 2.20
CA PHE A 82 -0.58 16.54 3.33
C PHE A 82 -0.29 18.02 3.63
N GLU A 83 0.01 18.82 2.61
CA GLU A 83 0.28 20.26 2.75
C GLU A 83 -0.89 21.03 3.37
N ASN A 84 -2.12 20.64 3.06
CA ASN A 84 -3.32 21.27 3.60
C ASN A 84 -3.85 20.61 4.87
N GLY A 85 -3.17 19.60 5.43
CA GLY A 85 -3.58 18.92 6.65
C GLY A 85 -4.90 18.13 6.51
N TRP A 86 -5.21 17.64 5.31
CA TRP A 86 -6.40 16.83 5.07
C TRP A 86 -6.16 15.34 5.34
N VAL A 87 -4.89 14.90 5.27
CA VAL A 87 -4.50 13.54 5.63
C VAL A 87 -4.26 13.50 7.13
N VAL A 88 -5.24 13.00 7.86
CA VAL A 88 -5.26 12.95 9.31
C VAL A 88 -5.51 11.52 9.80
N PRO A 89 -5.12 11.19 11.05
CA PRO A 89 -5.48 9.91 11.63
C PRO A 89 -6.99 9.69 11.68
N GLU A 90 -7.45 8.51 11.30
CA GLU A 90 -8.85 8.12 11.29
C GLU A 90 -9.05 6.88 12.20
N PRO A 91 -9.03 7.06 13.54
CA PRO A 91 -9.26 5.96 14.45
C PRO A 91 -10.70 5.43 14.29
N PRO A 92 -10.93 4.12 14.43
CA PRO A 92 -12.26 3.55 14.30
C PRO A 92 -13.20 4.08 15.38
N ALA A 93 -14.43 4.41 14.99
CA ALA A 93 -15.47 4.93 15.90
C ALA A 93 -15.86 3.90 16.98
N LYS A 94 -15.72 2.61 16.68
CA LYS A 94 -16.02 1.52 17.61
C LYS A 94 -14.98 0.40 17.47
N ARG A 95 -14.41 0.01 18.61
CA ARG A 95 -13.50 -1.15 18.67
C ARG A 95 -14.29 -2.44 18.82
N THR A 96 -13.81 -3.48 18.12
CA THR A 96 -14.23 -4.86 18.37
C THR A 96 -13.37 -5.43 19.52
N SER A 97 -13.78 -6.58 20.05
CA SER A 97 -12.94 -7.31 21.04
C SER A 97 -11.82 -8.13 20.38
N LYS A 98 -11.70 -8.08 19.06
CA LYS A 98 -10.77 -8.92 18.30
C LYS A 98 -9.40 -8.30 18.17
N LYS A 99 -8.38 -9.15 18.40
CA LYS A 99 -6.96 -8.79 18.28
C LYS A 99 -6.34 -9.52 17.10
N VAL A 100 -5.64 -8.79 16.24
CA VAL A 100 -5.04 -9.35 15.03
C VAL A 100 -3.58 -8.89 14.90
N PRO A 101 -2.58 -9.81 14.97
CA PRO A 101 -1.21 -9.49 14.63
C PRO A 101 -1.03 -9.52 13.11
N VAL A 102 -0.26 -8.58 12.62
CA VAL A 102 0.20 -8.53 11.23
C VAL A 102 1.71 -8.78 11.23
N LEU A 103 2.16 -9.81 10.51
CA LEU A 103 3.56 -10.21 10.53
C LEU A 103 4.34 -9.56 9.39
N GLY A 104 5.20 -8.63 9.75
CA GLY A 104 6.00 -7.77 8.89
C GLY A 104 5.39 -6.39 8.69
N SER A 105 6.17 -5.44 8.15
CA SER A 105 5.79 -4.03 7.98
C SER A 105 5.95 -3.49 6.55
N GLY A 106 6.09 -4.34 5.54
CA GLY A 106 6.10 -3.90 4.14
C GLY A 106 4.75 -3.29 3.70
N PRO A 107 4.65 -2.69 2.52
CA PRO A 107 3.48 -1.90 2.09
C PRO A 107 2.16 -2.67 2.14
N SER A 108 2.13 -3.92 1.68
CA SER A 108 0.91 -4.75 1.72
C SER A 108 0.43 -5.04 3.14
N ARG A 109 1.37 -5.14 4.09
CA ARG A 109 1.11 -5.41 5.50
C ARG A 109 0.59 -4.17 6.21
N LEU A 110 1.22 -3.03 5.93
CA LEU A 110 0.74 -1.74 6.44
C LEU A 110 -0.69 -1.47 5.95
N ALA A 111 -0.99 -1.77 4.68
CA ALA A 111 -2.34 -1.64 4.14
C ALA A 111 -3.33 -2.58 4.87
N ALA A 112 -2.96 -3.85 5.06
CA ALA A 112 -3.79 -4.79 5.82
C ALA A 112 -3.99 -4.33 7.27
N ALA A 113 -2.93 -3.86 7.93
CA ALA A 113 -2.99 -3.35 9.30
C ALA A 113 -3.93 -2.14 9.40
N GLN A 114 -3.84 -1.19 8.48
CA GLN A 114 -4.71 -0.02 8.45
C GLN A 114 -6.17 -0.40 8.24
N GLN A 115 -6.46 -1.28 7.27
CA GLN A 115 -7.84 -1.71 7.00
C GLN A 115 -8.44 -2.49 8.17
N LEU A 116 -7.68 -3.40 8.78
CA LEU A 116 -8.11 -4.15 9.96
C LEU A 116 -8.36 -3.21 11.15
N ASN A 117 -7.49 -2.22 11.35
CA ASN A 117 -7.65 -1.22 12.40
C ASN A 117 -8.91 -0.36 12.17
N ARG A 118 -9.13 0.14 10.94
CA ARG A 118 -10.30 0.93 10.56
C ARG A 118 -11.60 0.11 10.67
N ALA A 119 -11.54 -1.21 10.45
CA ALA A 119 -12.65 -2.12 10.73
C ALA A 119 -12.94 -2.31 12.23
N GLY A 120 -12.12 -1.74 13.10
CA GLY A 120 -12.29 -1.71 14.55
C GLY A 120 -11.52 -2.78 15.31
N HIS A 121 -10.69 -3.58 14.66
CA HIS A 121 -9.87 -4.58 15.36
C HIS A 121 -8.67 -3.91 16.06
N THR A 122 -8.18 -4.54 17.13
CA THR A 122 -6.91 -4.15 17.75
C THR A 122 -5.78 -4.80 16.95
N VAL A 123 -4.93 -3.99 16.35
CA VAL A 123 -3.87 -4.47 15.45
C VAL A 123 -2.50 -4.22 16.07
N THR A 124 -1.67 -5.27 16.07
CA THR A 124 -0.25 -5.19 16.43
C THR A 124 0.57 -5.67 15.23
N VAL A 125 1.46 -4.83 14.74
CA VAL A 125 2.39 -5.16 13.65
C VAL A 125 3.71 -5.61 14.25
N PHE A 126 4.15 -6.82 13.91
CA PHE A 126 5.44 -7.37 14.31
C PHE A 126 6.44 -7.23 13.17
N GLU A 127 7.53 -6.54 13.41
CA GLU A 127 8.62 -6.38 12.44
C GLU A 127 9.94 -6.86 13.03
N ARG A 128 10.68 -7.67 12.26
CA ARG A 128 11.97 -8.21 12.68
C ARG A 128 13.09 -7.15 12.67
N ASP A 129 12.98 -6.18 11.76
CA ASP A 129 13.95 -5.11 11.62
C ASP A 129 13.66 -3.97 12.62
N GLU A 130 14.62 -3.07 12.80
CA GLU A 130 14.49 -1.94 13.72
C GLU A 130 13.57 -0.83 13.20
N VAL A 131 13.31 -0.81 11.89
CA VAL A 131 12.49 0.21 11.21
C VAL A 131 11.27 -0.39 10.55
N ILE A 132 10.17 0.38 10.56
CA ILE A 132 8.92 0.02 9.90
C ILE A 132 8.97 0.43 8.43
N GLY A 133 8.33 -0.37 7.57
CA GLY A 133 8.21 -0.08 6.12
C GLY A 133 8.79 -1.16 5.21
N GLY A 134 9.57 -2.10 5.77
CA GLY A 134 10.22 -3.16 4.98
C GLY A 134 11.04 -2.56 3.82
N LEU A 135 10.80 -2.98 2.58
CA LEU A 135 11.53 -2.47 1.41
C LEU A 135 11.32 -0.97 1.14
N LEU A 136 10.23 -0.35 1.60
CA LEU A 136 10.04 1.10 1.50
C LEU A 136 11.13 1.85 2.28
N ALA A 137 11.48 1.32 3.46
CA ALA A 137 12.49 1.91 4.34
C ALA A 137 13.91 1.41 4.00
N LEU A 138 14.08 0.11 3.78
CA LEU A 138 15.38 -0.55 3.70
C LEU A 138 15.86 -0.82 2.26
N GLY A 139 14.96 -0.86 1.28
CA GLY A 139 15.28 -1.28 -0.08
C GLY A 139 15.25 -0.16 -1.13
N ILE A 140 14.36 0.81 -0.98
CA ILE A 140 14.18 1.89 -1.97
C ILE A 140 15.11 3.06 -1.62
N PRO A 141 15.91 3.56 -2.58
CA PRO A 141 16.77 4.73 -2.36
C PRO A 141 15.99 6.00 -2.07
N ASP A 142 16.54 6.90 -1.25
CA ASP A 142 15.91 8.16 -0.83
C ASP A 142 15.55 9.08 -2.01
N PHE A 143 16.32 9.06 -3.08
CA PHE A 143 16.00 9.86 -4.27
C PHE A 143 14.72 9.43 -5.00
N LYS A 144 14.20 8.21 -4.71
CA LYS A 144 12.91 7.72 -5.21
C LYS A 144 11.78 7.86 -4.19
N LEU A 145 12.07 7.53 -2.94
CA LEU A 145 11.13 7.60 -1.83
C LEU A 145 11.86 8.03 -0.56
N GLU A 146 11.70 9.29 -0.20
CA GLU A 146 12.30 9.86 1.00
C GLU A 146 11.72 9.21 2.26
N LYS A 147 12.59 8.86 3.22
CA LYS A 147 12.18 8.08 4.40
C LYS A 147 11.19 8.82 5.30
N HIS A 148 11.24 10.15 5.31
CA HIS A 148 10.27 10.92 6.08
C HIS A 148 8.82 10.69 5.62
N ILE A 149 8.58 10.39 4.33
CA ILE A 149 7.24 10.07 3.79
C ILE A 149 6.73 8.77 4.40
N VAL A 150 7.61 7.77 4.55
CA VAL A 150 7.27 6.50 5.21
C VAL A 150 6.98 6.73 6.69
N ASN A 151 7.83 7.48 7.38
CA ASN A 151 7.68 7.79 8.79
C ASN A 151 6.39 8.56 9.07
N ASN A 152 6.07 9.60 8.28
CA ASN A 152 4.81 10.34 8.41
C ASN A 152 3.58 9.43 8.34
N ARG A 153 3.60 8.42 7.45
CA ARG A 153 2.49 7.46 7.35
C ARG A 153 2.44 6.54 8.57
N VAL A 154 3.58 6.10 9.07
CA VAL A 154 3.66 5.27 10.29
C VAL A 154 3.11 6.05 11.49
N ASP A 155 3.50 7.32 11.65
CA ASP A 155 3.02 8.20 12.73
C ASP A 155 1.48 8.34 12.69
N ILE A 156 0.89 8.49 11.49
CA ILE A 156 -0.57 8.54 11.32
C ILE A 156 -1.20 7.21 11.75
N MET A 157 -0.63 6.08 11.36
CA MET A 157 -1.15 4.75 11.71
C MET A 157 -1.03 4.47 13.21
N GLU A 158 0.03 4.93 13.87
CA GLU A 158 0.17 4.87 15.33
C GLU A 158 -0.91 5.73 16.02
N ALA A 159 -1.15 6.93 15.52
CA ALA A 159 -2.21 7.80 16.02
C ALA A 159 -3.62 7.23 15.76
N GLU A 160 -3.81 6.39 14.74
CA GLU A 160 -5.04 5.60 14.53
C GLU A 160 -5.17 4.44 15.55
N GLY A 161 -4.10 4.13 16.32
CA GLY A 161 -4.07 3.14 17.38
C GLY A 161 -3.54 1.77 16.95
N ILE A 162 -2.74 1.70 15.91
CA ILE A 162 -1.96 0.51 15.54
C ILE A 162 -0.70 0.48 16.40
N GLU A 163 -0.41 -0.68 17.00
CA GLU A 163 0.82 -0.91 17.76
C GLU A 163 1.89 -1.50 16.83
N PHE A 164 3.09 -0.92 16.84
CA PHE A 164 4.25 -1.46 16.13
C PHE A 164 5.27 -2.02 17.10
N ARG A 165 5.69 -3.26 16.86
CA ARG A 165 6.74 -3.95 17.61
C ARG A 165 7.89 -4.31 16.67
N THR A 166 8.92 -3.49 16.68
CA THR A 166 10.17 -3.72 15.94
C THR A 166 11.11 -4.65 16.70
N ASN A 167 12.18 -5.11 16.04
CA ASN A 167 13.15 -6.07 16.59
C ASN A 167 12.49 -7.34 17.15
N CYS A 168 11.39 -7.78 16.52
CA CYS A 168 10.64 -8.95 16.94
C CYS A 168 10.47 -9.92 15.76
N ASN A 169 11.32 -10.94 15.71
CA ASN A 169 11.29 -11.95 14.66
C ASN A 169 10.35 -13.10 15.06
N VAL A 170 9.20 -13.14 14.43
CA VAL A 170 8.20 -14.19 14.67
C VAL A 170 8.75 -15.55 14.21
N GLY A 171 8.68 -16.52 15.08
CA GLY A 171 9.29 -17.84 14.93
C GLY A 171 10.63 -18.00 15.68
N ILE A 172 11.24 -16.88 16.11
CA ILE A 172 12.45 -16.87 16.94
C ILE A 172 12.14 -16.23 18.30
N ASP A 173 11.74 -14.95 18.32
CA ASP A 173 11.49 -14.20 19.56
C ASP A 173 10.08 -14.45 20.12
N ILE A 174 9.11 -14.69 19.25
CA ILE A 174 7.75 -15.09 19.61
C ILE A 174 7.32 -16.27 18.75
N THR A 175 6.78 -17.30 19.38
CA THR A 175 6.35 -18.51 18.68
C THR A 175 4.95 -18.37 18.08
N GLY A 176 4.65 -19.19 17.05
CA GLY A 176 3.30 -19.24 16.48
C GLY A 176 2.22 -19.68 17.47
N ASP A 177 2.58 -20.50 18.47
CA ASP A 177 1.63 -20.92 19.49
C ASP A 177 1.34 -19.81 20.51
N GLN A 178 2.31 -18.99 20.85
CA GLN A 178 2.07 -17.78 21.64
C GLN A 178 1.14 -16.82 20.92
N LEU A 179 1.36 -16.58 19.60
CA LEU A 179 0.46 -15.74 18.82
C LEU A 179 -0.97 -16.28 18.77
N LYS A 180 -1.15 -17.60 18.65
CA LYS A 180 -2.48 -18.23 18.67
C LYS A 180 -3.19 -18.12 20.02
N GLN A 181 -2.44 -17.98 21.11
CA GLN A 181 -3.00 -17.81 22.45
C GLN A 181 -3.41 -16.37 22.73
N GLU A 182 -2.67 -15.39 22.19
CA GLU A 182 -2.88 -13.97 22.46
C GLU A 182 -3.85 -13.30 21.49
N PHE A 183 -3.99 -13.84 20.28
CA PHE A 183 -4.69 -13.20 19.18
C PHE A 183 -5.79 -14.10 18.58
N ASP A 184 -6.85 -13.47 18.09
CA ASP A 184 -8.02 -14.16 17.52
C ASP A 184 -7.79 -14.66 16.09
N ALA A 185 -6.96 -13.96 15.31
CA ALA A 185 -6.60 -14.31 13.94
C ALA A 185 -5.20 -13.79 13.64
N ILE A 186 -4.49 -14.36 12.69
CA ILE A 186 -3.11 -13.98 12.33
C ILE A 186 -3.07 -13.61 10.85
N CYS A 187 -2.60 -12.40 10.53
CA CYS A 187 -2.33 -11.97 9.17
C CYS A 187 -0.87 -12.28 8.80
N LEU A 188 -0.67 -13.32 7.98
CA LEU A 188 0.63 -13.72 7.49
C LEU A 188 0.96 -12.96 6.19
N ALA A 189 1.89 -12.07 6.23
CA ALA A 189 2.38 -11.33 5.07
C ALA A 189 3.90 -11.20 5.11
N GLY A 190 4.63 -12.30 5.36
CA GLY A 190 6.06 -12.36 5.62
C GLY A 190 6.98 -11.80 4.53
N GLY A 191 6.46 -11.50 3.35
CA GLY A 191 7.24 -11.06 2.20
C GLY A 191 8.11 -12.17 1.63
N SER A 192 9.00 -11.80 0.74
CA SER A 192 9.99 -12.72 0.18
C SER A 192 11.40 -12.20 0.44
N THR A 193 12.20 -12.97 1.14
CA THR A 193 13.64 -12.70 1.31
C THR A 193 14.46 -13.26 0.15
N CYS A 194 13.87 -14.20 -0.59
CA CYS A 194 14.45 -14.80 -1.77
C CYS A 194 13.33 -15.23 -2.73
N LEU A 195 13.59 -15.18 -4.02
CA LEU A 195 12.66 -15.70 -5.02
C LEU A 195 12.62 -17.23 -4.93
N LEU A 196 11.42 -17.79 -4.92
CA LEU A 196 11.21 -19.23 -4.84
C LEU A 196 11.32 -19.87 -6.23
N TYR A 197 12.52 -19.94 -6.76
CA TYR A 197 12.76 -20.57 -8.08
C TYR A 197 12.62 -22.10 -8.07
N THR A 198 12.75 -22.72 -6.90
CA THR A 198 12.85 -24.17 -6.75
C THR A 198 11.59 -24.82 -6.17
N SER A 199 10.65 -24.04 -5.68
CA SER A 199 9.37 -24.59 -5.17
C SER A 199 8.34 -24.60 -6.30
N PRO A 200 7.86 -25.78 -6.73
CA PRO A 200 6.79 -25.85 -7.72
C PRO A 200 5.54 -25.14 -7.18
N SER A 201 5.06 -24.17 -7.91
CA SER A 201 3.81 -23.46 -7.64
C SER A 201 2.78 -23.86 -8.68
N PRO A 202 1.48 -23.96 -8.35
CA PRO A 202 0.44 -24.12 -9.36
C PRO A 202 0.43 -23.02 -10.42
N ARG A 203 1.11 -21.87 -10.14
CA ARG A 203 1.31 -20.76 -11.09
C ARG A 203 2.52 -20.96 -11.99
N ASP A 204 3.39 -21.93 -11.70
CA ASP A 204 4.57 -22.25 -12.53
C ASP A 204 4.20 -23.07 -13.76
N GLY A 205 2.96 -23.01 -14.19
CA GLY A 205 2.49 -23.56 -15.45
C GLY A 205 3.12 -22.85 -16.65
N LEU A 206 2.86 -23.39 -17.84
CA LEU A 206 3.44 -22.93 -19.12
C LEU A 206 3.28 -21.42 -19.41
N LEU A 207 2.33 -20.75 -18.75
CA LEU A 207 2.04 -19.33 -18.92
C LEU A 207 2.85 -18.41 -18.00
N SER A 208 3.46 -18.95 -16.95
CA SER A 208 4.25 -18.18 -15.98
C SER A 208 5.76 -18.42 -16.09
N ARG A 209 6.19 -19.07 -17.15
CA ARG A 209 7.63 -19.26 -17.39
C ARG A 209 8.27 -17.91 -17.69
N MET A 210 8.78 -17.30 -16.67
CA MET A 210 9.89 -16.38 -16.85
C MET A 210 11.04 -17.17 -17.49
N PRO A 211 11.66 -16.65 -18.56
CA PRO A 211 12.84 -17.30 -19.12
C PRO A 211 13.88 -17.46 -18.02
N SER A 212 14.43 -18.65 -17.88
CA SER A 212 15.48 -18.97 -16.90
C SER A 212 16.81 -18.22 -17.14
N SER A 213 16.81 -17.30 -18.07
CA SER A 213 17.93 -16.45 -18.47
C SER A 213 17.71 -14.96 -18.20
N ALA A 214 16.74 -14.58 -17.39
CA ALA A 214 16.58 -13.20 -16.96
C ALA A 214 17.21 -12.96 -15.60
#